data_a6162bc65312f337e5da29c118f431ab
#
_entry.id   a6162bc65312f337e5da29c118f431ab
#
_cell.length_a   1.000
_cell.length_b   1.000
_cell.length_c   1.000
_cell.angle_alpha   90.00
_cell.angle_beta   90.00
_cell.angle_gamma   90.00
#
_symmetry.space_group_name_H-M   'P 1'
#
loop_
_entity.id
_entity.type
_entity.pdbx_description
1 polymer ?
#
loop_
_entity_poly.entity_id
_entity_poly.type
_entity_poly.pdbx_seq_one_letter_code
_entity_poly.pdbx_strand_id
1 'polypeptide(L)'
;MKAAPFEYRRPASLEEALELLAQHGDECKPLAGGQSLIPLLVMRLARPAVLADLQAIPELRRRDSTRIGAMVTNAELEEADRDTVPPLVAAALPHIGHYQIRSRGTVGGNLAHADPAAEWPALAVALDAAIVALSRSRGTREVAAADFFLGPLTSALEADELVVELRLPAWAFDAKWAFAEVARRPGDFAMAGTAAVQPPGGSPRVAVFAVGPSPQLVDPQNPTFEANGDVHASAAYRREVCKRLVERALAEIAS
;
A
#
# COMPACT_ATOMS: atom_id res chain seq x y z
N MET A 1 14.06 21.43 8.99
CA MET A 1 15.28 21.27 8.15
C MET A 1 14.93 21.54 6.69
N LYS A 2 15.85 22.00 5.85
CA LYS A 2 15.60 22.20 4.41
C LYS A 2 16.08 20.97 3.63
N ALA A 3 15.31 20.52 2.63
CA ALA A 3 15.71 19.43 1.74
C ALA A 3 17.04 19.77 1.01
N ALA A 4 17.76 18.74 0.54
CA ALA A 4 18.84 18.92 -0.41
C ALA A 4 18.29 19.52 -1.72
N PRO A 5 19.12 20.24 -2.51
CA PRO A 5 18.66 20.71 -3.83
C PRO A 5 18.26 19.55 -4.72
N PHE A 6 17.20 19.74 -5.49
CA PHE A 6 16.72 18.82 -6.54
C PHE A 6 16.10 19.62 -7.67
N GLU A 7 16.03 19.05 -8.83
CA GLU A 7 15.26 19.56 -9.95
C GLU A 7 13.81 19.07 -9.82
N TYR A 8 12.84 19.99 -9.86
CA TYR A 8 11.42 19.64 -9.86
C TYR A 8 10.90 19.60 -11.30
N ARG A 9 10.33 18.47 -11.68
CA ARG A 9 9.68 18.23 -12.96
C ARG A 9 8.24 17.83 -12.75
N ARG A 10 7.34 18.32 -13.58
CA ARG A 10 5.92 17.98 -13.55
C ARG A 10 5.48 17.48 -14.92
N PRO A 11 5.69 16.20 -15.22
CA PRO A 11 5.27 15.60 -16.47
C PRO A 11 3.75 15.71 -16.65
N ALA A 12 3.31 15.99 -17.86
CA ALA A 12 1.90 16.11 -18.19
C ALA A 12 1.31 14.76 -18.67
N SER A 13 2.15 13.78 -18.97
CA SER A 13 1.74 12.47 -19.45
C SER A 13 2.54 11.36 -18.76
N LEU A 14 2.00 10.14 -18.82
CA LEU A 14 2.67 8.94 -18.32
C LEU A 14 3.98 8.68 -19.10
N GLU A 15 3.98 8.95 -20.41
CA GLU A 15 5.17 8.80 -21.25
C GLU A 15 6.32 9.72 -20.79
N GLU A 16 6.04 11.00 -20.54
CA GLU A 16 7.03 11.95 -20.02
C GLU A 16 7.58 11.52 -18.65
N ALA A 17 6.71 10.99 -17.75
CA ALA A 17 7.16 10.49 -16.45
C ALA A 17 8.11 9.30 -16.58
N LEU A 18 7.77 8.34 -17.45
CA LEU A 18 8.62 7.17 -17.71
C LEU A 18 9.93 7.56 -18.42
N GLU A 19 9.93 8.61 -19.25
CA GLU A 19 11.14 9.14 -19.85
C GLU A 19 12.10 9.69 -18.78
N LEU A 20 11.59 10.48 -17.83
CA LEU A 20 12.40 10.97 -16.71
C LEU A 20 13.02 9.83 -15.88
N LEU A 21 12.23 8.79 -15.59
CA LEU A 21 12.74 7.61 -14.88
C LEU A 21 13.81 6.87 -15.69
N ALA A 22 13.60 6.69 -16.99
CA ALA A 22 14.57 6.04 -17.87
C ALA A 22 15.87 6.82 -18.01
N GLN A 23 15.81 8.16 -17.99
CA GLN A 23 16.99 9.04 -18.11
C GLN A 23 17.81 9.13 -16.83
N HIS A 24 17.16 9.14 -15.66
CA HIS A 24 17.79 9.43 -14.39
C HIS A 24 17.89 8.23 -13.45
N GLY A 25 17.17 7.13 -13.72
CA GLY A 25 17.18 5.93 -12.87
C GLY A 25 16.92 6.24 -11.40
N ASP A 26 17.76 5.74 -10.51
CA ASP A 26 17.63 5.92 -9.06
C ASP A 26 17.74 7.38 -8.59
N GLU A 27 18.29 8.27 -9.40
CA GLU A 27 18.37 9.69 -9.11
C GLU A 27 17.06 10.45 -9.35
N CYS A 28 16.10 9.85 -10.03
CA CYS A 28 14.75 10.36 -10.18
C CYS A 28 13.80 9.66 -9.19
N LYS A 29 13.08 10.42 -8.39
CA LYS A 29 12.03 9.86 -7.52
C LYS A 29 10.66 10.38 -7.92
N PRO A 30 9.70 9.47 -8.20
CA PRO A 30 8.30 9.84 -8.41
C PRO A 30 7.70 10.47 -7.15
N LEU A 31 7.07 11.61 -7.31
CA LEU A 31 6.34 12.30 -6.25
C LEU A 31 4.84 12.10 -6.48
N ALA A 32 4.25 11.20 -5.70
CA ALA A 32 2.81 10.97 -5.68
C ALA A 32 2.14 11.90 -4.65
N GLY A 33 1.58 11.37 -3.57
CA GLY A 33 0.97 12.17 -2.48
C GLY A 33 1.96 12.93 -1.61
N GLY A 34 3.23 12.55 -1.61
CA GLY A 34 4.32 13.20 -0.88
C GLY A 34 4.35 12.94 0.63
N GLN A 35 3.41 12.15 1.18
CA GLN A 35 3.25 12.01 2.62
C GLN A 35 4.39 11.24 3.31
N SER A 36 5.08 10.38 2.57
CA SER A 36 6.30 9.71 3.03
C SER A 36 7.56 10.37 2.44
N LEU A 37 7.56 10.67 1.14
CA LEU A 37 8.76 11.17 0.46
C LEU A 37 9.18 12.56 0.95
N ILE A 38 8.24 13.50 1.14
CA ILE A 38 8.61 14.87 1.58
C ILE A 38 9.28 14.87 2.97
N PRO A 39 8.79 14.16 3.99
CA PRO A 39 9.53 13.98 5.25
C PRO A 39 10.95 13.43 5.05
N LEU A 40 11.13 12.41 4.21
CA LEU A 40 12.46 11.85 3.92
C LEU A 40 13.39 12.86 3.26
N LEU A 41 12.88 13.71 2.34
CA LEU A 41 13.65 14.80 1.73
C LEU A 41 14.05 15.86 2.77
N VAL A 42 13.13 16.26 3.63
CA VAL A 42 13.39 17.27 4.69
C VAL A 42 14.41 16.76 5.70
N MET A 43 14.34 15.48 6.05
CA MET A 43 15.32 14.82 6.92
C MET A 43 16.64 14.47 6.20
N ARG A 44 16.70 14.66 4.87
CA ARG A 44 17.83 14.30 3.99
C ARG A 44 18.17 12.80 4.00
N LEU A 45 17.19 11.96 4.29
CA LEU A 45 17.29 10.50 4.16
C LEU A 45 17.13 10.06 2.69
N ALA A 46 16.37 10.84 1.89
CA ALA A 46 16.35 10.73 0.43
C ALA A 46 16.95 12.00 -0.17
N ARG A 47 17.77 11.87 -1.22
CA ARG A 47 18.45 12.98 -1.90
C ARG A 47 18.46 12.76 -3.42
N PRO A 48 17.30 12.66 -4.06
CA PRO A 48 17.26 12.52 -5.52
C PRO A 48 17.76 13.78 -6.20
N ALA A 49 18.29 13.64 -7.41
CA ALA A 49 18.61 14.78 -8.25
C ALA A 49 17.34 15.37 -8.89
N VAL A 50 16.35 14.53 -9.18
CA VAL A 50 15.10 14.92 -9.85
C VAL A 50 13.89 14.41 -9.06
N LEU A 51 12.87 15.26 -8.91
CA LEU A 51 11.53 14.87 -8.46
C LEU A 51 10.56 14.97 -9.65
N ALA A 52 9.92 13.85 -10.00
CA ALA A 52 8.89 13.77 -11.02
C ALA A 52 7.50 13.81 -10.36
N ASP A 53 6.83 14.97 -10.36
CA ASP A 53 5.49 15.15 -9.79
C ASP A 53 4.41 14.55 -10.69
N LEU A 54 3.77 13.49 -10.24
CA LEU A 54 2.78 12.71 -11.00
C LEU A 54 1.37 13.31 -10.99
N GLN A 55 1.14 14.41 -10.29
CA GLN A 55 -0.21 14.94 -10.06
C GLN A 55 -0.93 15.39 -11.34
N ALA A 56 -0.19 15.73 -12.39
CA ALA A 56 -0.76 16.20 -13.67
C ALA A 56 -1.14 15.06 -14.63
N ILE A 57 -0.90 13.79 -14.28
CA ILE A 57 -1.08 12.64 -15.16
C ILE A 57 -2.48 12.03 -14.96
N PRO A 58 -3.46 12.28 -15.85
CA PRO A 58 -4.84 11.83 -15.65
C PRO A 58 -4.99 10.30 -15.78
N GLU A 59 -4.13 9.63 -16.53
CA GLU A 59 -4.15 8.17 -16.72
C GLU A 59 -3.98 7.43 -15.39
N LEU A 60 -3.20 7.99 -14.46
CA LEU A 60 -2.94 7.41 -13.15
C LEU A 60 -4.10 7.61 -12.14
N ARG A 61 -5.14 8.36 -12.51
CA ARG A 61 -6.32 8.62 -11.66
C ARG A 61 -7.56 7.82 -12.07
N ARG A 62 -7.45 7.00 -13.12
CA ARG A 62 -8.57 6.18 -13.58
C ARG A 62 -8.90 5.11 -12.55
N ARG A 63 -10.19 4.90 -12.32
CA ARG A 63 -10.67 3.81 -11.48
C ARG A 63 -11.97 3.23 -12.02
N ASP A 64 -12.16 1.96 -11.79
CA ASP A 64 -13.43 1.24 -11.94
C ASP A 64 -13.58 0.25 -10.75
N SER A 65 -14.51 -0.68 -10.82
CA SER A 65 -14.77 -1.65 -9.75
C SER A 65 -13.57 -2.57 -9.43
N THR A 66 -12.68 -2.82 -10.40
CA THR A 66 -11.56 -3.76 -10.25
C THR A 66 -10.19 -3.11 -10.41
N ARG A 67 -10.14 -1.83 -10.76
CA ARG A 67 -8.89 -1.11 -11.02
C ARG A 67 -8.86 0.20 -10.26
N ILE A 68 -7.77 0.43 -9.57
CA ILE A 68 -7.51 1.67 -8.84
C ILE A 68 -6.19 2.24 -9.35
N GLY A 69 -6.25 3.37 -10.05
CA GLY A 69 -5.06 4.07 -10.55
C GLY A 69 -4.15 4.54 -9.43
N ALA A 70 -2.85 4.55 -9.70
CA ALA A 70 -1.82 4.81 -8.70
C ALA A 70 -1.95 6.17 -8.00
N MET A 71 -2.51 7.18 -8.68
CA MET A 71 -2.70 8.54 -8.15
C MET A 71 -4.07 8.79 -7.53
N VAL A 72 -4.94 7.78 -7.44
CA VAL A 72 -6.18 7.87 -6.66
C VAL A 72 -5.81 8.03 -5.19
N THR A 73 -6.37 9.05 -4.53
CA THR A 73 -6.10 9.31 -3.11
C THR A 73 -6.98 8.45 -2.20
N ASN A 74 -6.52 8.25 -0.97
CA ASN A 74 -7.31 7.53 0.03
C ASN A 74 -8.64 8.26 0.32
N ALA A 75 -8.64 9.60 0.34
CA ALA A 75 -9.85 10.39 0.55
C ALA A 75 -10.85 10.23 -0.60
N GLU A 76 -10.39 10.18 -1.87
CA GLU A 76 -11.27 9.92 -3.02
C GLU A 76 -11.96 8.55 -2.92
N LEU A 77 -11.30 7.55 -2.33
CA LEU A 77 -11.92 6.24 -2.09
C LEU A 77 -12.82 6.24 -0.87
N GLU A 78 -12.46 6.95 0.20
CA GLU A 78 -13.26 7.08 1.42
C GLU A 78 -14.59 7.82 1.17
N GLU A 79 -14.57 8.80 0.26
CA GLU A 79 -15.72 9.62 -0.15
C GLU A 79 -16.52 9.00 -1.31
N ALA A 80 -16.04 7.89 -1.89
CA ALA A 80 -16.68 7.24 -3.02
C ALA A 80 -17.95 6.47 -2.60
N ASP A 81 -18.82 6.22 -3.58
CA ASP A 81 -19.98 5.34 -3.36
C ASP A 81 -19.52 3.95 -2.91
N ARG A 82 -20.15 3.43 -1.87
CA ARG A 82 -19.80 2.15 -1.24
C ARG A 82 -19.77 0.97 -2.21
N ASP A 83 -20.59 1.03 -3.24
CA ASP A 83 -20.67 -0.03 -4.27
C ASP A 83 -19.51 0.01 -5.27
N THR A 84 -18.63 1.03 -5.16
CA THR A 84 -17.47 1.20 -6.05
C THR A 84 -16.13 0.92 -5.36
N VAL A 85 -16.16 0.58 -4.06
CA VAL A 85 -14.97 0.25 -3.26
C VAL A 85 -15.24 -1.05 -2.50
N PRO A 86 -14.36 -2.07 -2.60
CA PRO A 86 -14.57 -3.32 -1.86
C PRO A 86 -14.72 -3.08 -0.36
N PRO A 87 -15.64 -3.80 0.32
CA PRO A 87 -15.95 -3.55 1.74
C PRO A 87 -14.74 -3.62 2.67
N LEU A 88 -13.81 -4.55 2.44
CA LEU A 88 -12.56 -4.62 3.22
C LEU A 88 -11.72 -3.34 3.07
N VAL A 89 -11.60 -2.82 1.84
CA VAL A 89 -10.86 -1.57 1.57
C VAL A 89 -11.56 -0.41 2.27
N ALA A 90 -12.87 -0.28 2.12
CA ALA A 90 -13.67 0.77 2.75
C ALA A 90 -13.53 0.78 4.29
N ALA A 91 -13.43 -0.42 4.91
CA ALA A 91 -13.22 -0.56 6.35
C ALA A 91 -11.83 -0.11 6.80
N ALA A 92 -10.81 -0.32 5.99
CA ALA A 92 -9.43 0.04 6.32
C ALA A 92 -9.10 1.52 6.09
N LEU A 93 -9.74 2.19 5.12
CA LEU A 93 -9.44 3.57 4.74
C LEU A 93 -9.41 4.56 5.94
N PRO A 94 -10.37 4.55 6.90
CA PRO A 94 -10.35 5.45 8.05
C PRO A 94 -9.13 5.28 8.97
N HIS A 95 -8.44 4.16 8.89
CA HIS A 95 -7.24 3.84 9.69
C HIS A 95 -5.96 4.43 9.06
N ILE A 96 -5.96 4.67 7.75
CA ILE A 96 -4.78 5.19 7.03
C ILE A 96 -4.50 6.63 7.42
N GLY A 97 -3.71 6.82 8.48
CA GLY A 97 -3.33 8.15 8.95
C GLY A 97 -4.53 9.05 9.30
N HIS A 98 -4.26 10.34 9.37
CA HIS A 98 -5.30 11.36 9.55
C HIS A 98 -5.85 11.82 8.18
N TYR A 99 -6.99 12.51 8.17
CA TYR A 99 -7.62 13.03 6.94
C TYR A 99 -6.63 13.82 6.06
N GLN A 100 -5.77 14.66 6.68
CA GLN A 100 -4.75 15.42 5.95
C GLN A 100 -3.76 14.51 5.19
N ILE A 101 -3.45 13.33 5.75
CA ILE A 101 -2.64 12.31 5.07
C ILE A 101 -3.45 11.68 3.94
N ARG A 102 -4.71 11.27 4.20
CA ARG A 102 -5.58 10.62 3.22
C ARG A 102 -5.93 11.51 2.03
N SER A 103 -6.11 12.82 2.25
CA SER A 103 -6.40 13.79 1.18
C SER A 103 -5.26 13.95 0.15
N ARG A 104 -4.05 13.50 0.50
CA ARG A 104 -2.86 13.57 -0.36
C ARG A 104 -2.28 12.20 -0.68
N GLY A 105 -2.25 11.30 0.30
CA GLY A 105 -1.72 9.94 0.18
C GLY A 105 -2.46 9.15 -0.89
N THR A 106 -1.73 8.51 -1.80
CA THR A 106 -2.26 7.78 -2.95
C THR A 106 -2.03 6.29 -2.81
N VAL A 107 -2.87 5.49 -3.45
CA VAL A 107 -2.77 4.02 -3.46
C VAL A 107 -1.40 3.58 -3.99
N GLY A 108 -1.01 4.03 -5.18
CA GLY A 108 0.28 3.66 -5.77
C GLY A 108 1.47 4.15 -4.97
N GLY A 109 1.40 5.35 -4.38
CA GLY A 109 2.45 5.88 -3.52
C GLY A 109 2.65 5.04 -2.26
N ASN A 110 1.56 4.55 -1.64
CA ASN A 110 1.60 3.67 -0.48
C ASN A 110 2.20 2.29 -0.83
N LEU A 111 1.74 1.68 -1.92
CA LEU A 111 2.27 0.40 -2.40
C LEU A 111 3.77 0.49 -2.75
N ALA A 112 4.17 1.51 -3.52
CA ALA A 112 5.57 1.70 -3.91
C ALA A 112 6.48 1.99 -2.72
N HIS A 113 5.97 2.65 -1.67
CA HIS A 113 6.72 2.92 -0.44
C HIS A 113 6.99 1.66 0.39
N ALA A 114 6.10 0.67 0.31
CA ALA A 114 6.23 -0.63 0.96
C ALA A 114 6.54 -0.54 2.48
N ASP A 115 5.87 0.39 3.20
CA ASP A 115 5.99 0.44 4.66
C ASP A 115 5.30 -0.80 5.27
N PRO A 116 6.01 -1.60 6.09
CA PRO A 116 5.43 -2.81 6.68
C PRO A 116 4.27 -2.54 7.65
N ALA A 117 4.14 -1.32 8.15
CA ALA A 117 3.05 -0.91 9.04
C ALA A 117 1.85 -0.28 8.29
N ALA A 118 1.94 -0.13 6.97
CA ALA A 118 0.87 0.43 6.16
C ALA A 118 -0.22 -0.61 5.85
N GLU A 119 -1.45 -0.15 5.71
CA GLU A 119 -2.64 -0.97 5.48
C GLU A 119 -2.72 -1.47 4.03
N TRP A 120 -2.42 -0.62 3.03
CA TRP A 120 -2.52 -0.99 1.61
C TRP A 120 -1.73 -2.24 1.21
N PRO A 121 -0.48 -2.45 1.67
CA PRO A 121 0.24 -3.69 1.40
C PRO A 121 -0.51 -4.93 1.90
N ALA A 122 -1.06 -4.88 3.11
CA ALA A 122 -1.82 -5.99 3.67
C ALA A 122 -3.15 -6.23 2.96
N LEU A 123 -3.87 -5.16 2.59
CA LEU A 123 -5.09 -5.24 1.79
C LEU A 123 -4.83 -5.89 0.44
N ALA A 124 -3.77 -5.47 -0.25
CA ALA A 124 -3.39 -6.04 -1.55
C ALA A 124 -3.07 -7.53 -1.46
N VAL A 125 -2.32 -7.96 -0.41
CA VAL A 125 -1.99 -9.37 -0.17
C VAL A 125 -3.23 -10.19 0.20
N ALA A 126 -4.08 -9.70 1.10
CA ALA A 126 -5.31 -10.40 1.49
C ALA A 126 -6.27 -10.57 0.31
N LEU A 127 -6.43 -9.54 -0.51
CA LEU A 127 -7.32 -9.53 -1.68
C LEU A 127 -6.74 -10.25 -2.89
N ASP A 128 -5.54 -10.82 -2.82
CA ASP A 128 -4.89 -11.44 -3.99
C ASP A 128 -4.77 -10.49 -5.18
N ALA A 129 -4.46 -9.26 -4.90
CA ALA A 129 -4.40 -8.21 -5.88
C ALA A 129 -3.15 -8.31 -6.75
N ALA A 130 -3.20 -7.74 -7.96
CA ALA A 130 -2.04 -7.55 -8.81
C ALA A 130 -1.65 -6.07 -8.86
N ILE A 131 -0.36 -5.79 -8.71
CA ILE A 131 0.21 -4.45 -8.82
C ILE A 131 0.80 -4.32 -10.22
N VAL A 132 0.31 -3.34 -10.98
CA VAL A 132 0.76 -3.12 -12.35
C VAL A 132 1.87 -2.09 -12.35
N ALA A 133 3.04 -2.52 -12.78
CA ALA A 133 4.21 -1.69 -12.98
C ALA A 133 4.45 -1.45 -14.49
N LEU A 134 4.91 -0.27 -14.83
CA LEU A 134 5.20 0.12 -16.21
C LEU A 134 6.60 0.73 -16.30
N SER A 135 7.38 0.24 -17.25
CA SER A 135 8.66 0.79 -17.68
C SER A 135 8.59 1.22 -19.14
N ARG A 136 9.31 2.28 -19.50
CA ARG A 136 9.40 2.71 -20.90
C ARG A 136 10.01 1.65 -21.82
N SER A 137 11.02 0.94 -21.34
CA SER A 137 11.78 -0.01 -22.14
C SER A 137 11.20 -1.42 -22.13
N ARG A 138 10.61 -1.85 -21.00
CA ARG A 138 10.11 -3.21 -20.80
C ARG A 138 8.59 -3.34 -20.93
N GLY A 139 7.88 -2.20 -21.03
CA GLY A 139 6.42 -2.20 -21.06
C GLY A 139 5.79 -2.50 -19.70
N THR A 140 4.57 -3.02 -19.74
CA THR A 140 3.76 -3.32 -18.55
C THR A 140 4.04 -4.72 -18.04
N ARG A 141 4.15 -4.88 -16.70
CA ARG A 141 4.11 -6.16 -16.02
C ARG A 141 3.17 -6.13 -14.82
N GLU A 142 2.59 -7.28 -14.53
CA GLU A 142 1.79 -7.49 -13.33
C GLU A 142 2.60 -8.28 -12.31
N VAL A 143 2.60 -7.81 -11.08
CA VAL A 143 3.25 -8.49 -9.95
C VAL A 143 2.16 -8.83 -8.94
N ALA A 144 2.07 -10.10 -8.55
CA ALA A 144 1.18 -10.50 -7.46
C ALA A 144 1.57 -9.72 -6.18
N ALA A 145 0.59 -9.26 -5.43
CA ALA A 145 0.87 -8.49 -4.21
C ALA A 145 1.71 -9.27 -3.20
N ALA A 146 1.58 -10.60 -3.17
CA ALA A 146 2.38 -11.47 -2.32
C ALA A 146 3.89 -11.44 -2.64
N ASP A 147 4.24 -11.14 -3.90
CA ASP A 147 5.62 -11.11 -4.40
C ASP A 147 6.17 -9.68 -4.53
N PHE A 148 5.33 -8.67 -4.27
CA PHE A 148 5.70 -7.27 -4.51
C PHE A 148 6.48 -6.65 -3.34
N PHE A 149 6.21 -7.04 -2.10
CA PHE A 149 6.80 -6.44 -0.89
C PHE A 149 7.99 -7.29 -0.41
N LEU A 150 9.20 -6.88 -0.80
CA LEU A 150 10.43 -7.66 -0.55
C LEU A 150 11.01 -7.45 0.85
N GLY A 151 10.62 -6.39 1.54
CA GLY A 151 11.09 -6.05 2.87
C GLY A 151 10.73 -4.62 3.26
N PRO A 152 11.24 -4.13 4.39
CA PRO A 152 10.91 -2.78 4.85
C PRO A 152 11.32 -1.72 3.81
N LEU A 153 10.36 -0.91 3.39
CA LEU A 153 10.54 0.15 2.39
C LEU A 153 11.16 -0.34 1.07
N THR A 154 10.96 -1.62 0.75
CA THR A 154 11.56 -2.25 -0.42
C THR A 154 10.47 -3.01 -1.20
N SER A 155 10.20 -2.56 -2.40
CA SER A 155 9.28 -3.18 -3.34
C SER A 155 10.02 -3.86 -4.50
N ALA A 156 9.30 -4.67 -5.27
CA ALA A 156 9.83 -5.33 -6.48
C ALA A 156 9.94 -4.40 -7.69
N LEU A 157 9.77 -3.08 -7.51
CA LEU A 157 9.95 -2.11 -8.59
C LEU A 157 11.43 -1.95 -8.95
N GLU A 158 11.69 -1.91 -10.23
CA GLU A 158 12.97 -1.46 -10.77
C GLU A 158 13.04 0.08 -10.79
N ALA A 159 14.24 0.64 -10.89
CA ALA A 159 14.48 2.08 -10.82
C ALA A 159 13.75 2.90 -11.91
N ASP A 160 13.47 2.28 -13.07
CA ASP A 160 12.78 2.89 -14.21
C ASP A 160 11.29 2.50 -14.29
N GLU A 161 10.74 1.92 -13.23
CA GLU A 161 9.35 1.50 -13.16
C GLU A 161 8.49 2.44 -12.33
N LEU A 162 7.24 2.55 -12.74
CA LEU A 162 6.19 3.27 -12.04
C LEU A 162 5.02 2.34 -11.77
N VAL A 163 4.50 2.30 -10.55
CA VAL A 163 3.18 1.71 -10.28
C VAL A 163 2.13 2.55 -11.01
N VAL A 164 1.34 1.93 -11.87
CA VAL A 164 0.30 2.62 -12.63
C VAL A 164 -1.11 2.32 -12.12
N GLU A 165 -1.36 1.11 -11.64
CA GLU A 165 -2.65 0.72 -11.05
C GLU A 165 -2.51 -0.47 -10.10
N LEU A 166 -3.51 -0.61 -9.22
CA LEU A 166 -3.79 -1.81 -8.44
C LEU A 166 -5.00 -2.50 -9.08
N ARG A 167 -4.89 -3.80 -9.37
CA ARG A 167 -5.98 -4.64 -9.87
C ARG A 167 -6.51 -5.53 -8.77
N LEU A 168 -7.81 -5.43 -8.54
CA LEU A 168 -8.52 -6.22 -7.55
C LEU A 168 -9.31 -7.33 -8.25
N PRO A 169 -9.44 -8.51 -7.65
CA PRO A 169 -10.32 -9.55 -8.19
C PRO A 169 -11.79 -9.11 -8.06
N ALA A 170 -12.62 -9.50 -9.01
CA ALA A 170 -14.04 -9.15 -9.01
C ALA A 170 -14.78 -9.65 -7.74
N TRP A 171 -14.36 -10.78 -7.18
CA TRP A 171 -14.95 -11.34 -5.96
C TRP A 171 -14.70 -10.50 -4.70
N ALA A 172 -13.80 -9.49 -4.76
CA ALA A 172 -13.50 -8.63 -3.61
C ALA A 172 -14.73 -7.90 -3.06
N PHE A 173 -15.76 -7.69 -3.90
CA PHE A 173 -17.01 -7.05 -3.50
C PHE A 173 -17.96 -8.00 -2.76
N ASP A 174 -17.91 -9.29 -3.06
CA ASP A 174 -18.82 -10.32 -2.53
C ASP A 174 -18.17 -11.17 -1.42
N ALA A 175 -16.89 -10.88 -1.10
CA ALA A 175 -16.16 -11.59 -0.07
C ALA A 175 -16.69 -11.23 1.32
N LYS A 176 -16.76 -12.21 2.23
CA LYS A 176 -16.80 -11.93 3.65
C LYS A 176 -15.44 -11.35 4.05
N TRP A 177 -15.43 -10.41 4.98
CA TRP A 177 -14.21 -9.69 5.32
C TRP A 177 -14.17 -9.31 6.80
N ALA A 178 -12.94 -9.12 7.30
CA ALA A 178 -12.68 -8.51 8.59
C ALA A 178 -11.37 -7.70 8.50
N PHE A 179 -11.36 -6.54 9.15
CA PHE A 179 -10.17 -5.70 9.32
C PHE A 179 -10.04 -5.30 10.79
N ALA A 180 -8.84 -5.45 11.34
CA ALA A 180 -8.56 -4.99 12.68
C ALA A 180 -7.09 -4.62 12.82
N GLU A 181 -6.83 -3.55 13.56
CA GLU A 181 -5.48 -3.13 13.92
C GLU A 181 -5.43 -2.59 15.34
N VAL A 182 -4.24 -2.56 15.91
CA VAL A 182 -3.92 -1.91 17.17
C VAL A 182 -2.84 -0.86 16.91
N ALA A 183 -3.21 0.40 17.11
CA ALA A 183 -2.32 1.55 17.09
C ALA A 183 -2.34 2.25 18.46
N ARG A 184 -1.37 3.12 18.74
CA ARG A 184 -1.34 3.88 20.00
C ARG A 184 -2.43 4.95 20.03
N ARG A 185 -2.72 5.54 18.90
CA ARG A 185 -3.75 6.57 18.69
C ARG A 185 -4.39 6.38 17.32
N PRO A 186 -5.64 6.80 17.12
CA PRO A 186 -6.23 6.85 15.79
C PRO A 186 -5.34 7.66 14.83
N GLY A 187 -5.01 7.08 13.68
CA GLY A 187 -4.17 7.70 12.66
C GLY A 187 -2.65 7.54 12.86
N ASP A 188 -2.18 6.96 13.98
CA ASP A 188 -0.80 6.47 14.09
C ASP A 188 -0.64 5.17 13.30
N PHE A 189 0.59 4.83 12.91
CA PHE A 189 0.90 3.50 12.35
C PHE A 189 0.51 2.38 13.31
N ALA A 190 0.02 1.29 12.75
CA ALA A 190 -0.32 0.11 13.51
C ALA A 190 0.91 -0.52 14.19
N MET A 191 0.73 -1.09 15.38
CA MET A 191 1.68 -1.98 16.04
C MET A 191 1.46 -3.44 15.67
N ALA A 192 0.24 -3.79 15.31
CA ALA A 192 -0.16 -5.09 14.76
C ALA A 192 -1.50 -4.92 14.06
N GLY A 193 -1.69 -5.57 12.93
CA GLY A 193 -2.95 -5.54 12.20
C GLY A 193 -3.18 -6.81 11.38
N THR A 194 -4.43 -7.02 11.00
CA THR A 194 -4.87 -8.11 10.14
C THR A 194 -5.94 -7.66 9.17
N ALA A 195 -5.84 -8.15 7.95
CA ALA A 195 -6.86 -8.07 6.92
C ALA A 195 -7.25 -9.50 6.52
N ALA A 196 -8.49 -9.88 6.68
CA ALA A 196 -8.99 -11.21 6.37
C ALA A 196 -10.12 -11.14 5.36
N VAL A 197 -10.13 -12.06 4.41
CA VAL A 197 -11.21 -12.22 3.44
C VAL A 197 -11.52 -13.69 3.22
N GLN A 198 -12.79 -13.96 2.92
CA GLN A 198 -13.21 -15.25 2.40
C GLN A 198 -13.95 -15.03 1.08
N PRO A 199 -13.31 -15.36 -0.06
CA PRO A 199 -13.98 -15.33 -1.36
C PRO A 199 -15.22 -16.23 -1.38
N PRO A 200 -16.25 -15.92 -2.19
CA PRO A 200 -17.39 -16.80 -2.37
C PRO A 200 -16.95 -18.22 -2.79
N GLY A 201 -17.32 -19.22 -1.99
CA GLY A 201 -16.92 -20.62 -2.23
C GLY A 201 -15.44 -20.93 -2.04
N GLY A 202 -14.64 -19.97 -1.62
CA GLY A 202 -13.18 -20.11 -1.41
C GLY A 202 -12.78 -20.29 0.06
N SER A 203 -11.50 -20.57 0.27
CA SER A 203 -10.90 -20.62 1.60
C SER A 203 -10.56 -19.22 2.13
N PRO A 204 -10.57 -19.02 3.46
CA PRO A 204 -10.12 -17.78 4.06
C PRO A 204 -8.67 -17.43 3.67
N ARG A 205 -8.41 -16.16 3.42
CA ARG A 205 -7.08 -15.56 3.24
C ARG A 205 -6.88 -14.54 4.32
N VAL A 206 -5.77 -14.60 5.02
CA VAL A 206 -5.46 -13.72 6.14
C VAL A 206 -4.07 -13.13 5.95
N ALA A 207 -4.00 -11.82 5.83
CA ALA A 207 -2.74 -11.09 5.82
C ALA A 207 -2.54 -10.40 7.18
N VAL A 208 -1.34 -10.53 7.75
CA VAL A 208 -0.91 -9.79 8.94
C VAL A 208 0.10 -8.71 8.55
N PHE A 209 0.08 -7.58 9.24
CA PHE A 209 0.96 -6.44 8.97
C PHE A 209 1.38 -5.71 10.25
N ALA A 210 2.32 -4.80 10.14
CA ALA A 210 2.91 -4.06 11.26
C ALA A 210 3.61 -4.95 12.30
N VAL A 211 3.86 -6.22 11.99
CA VAL A 211 4.51 -7.17 12.90
C VAL A 211 5.87 -7.63 12.40
N GLY A 212 6.04 -7.80 11.10
CA GLY A 212 7.26 -8.28 10.44
C GLY A 212 7.81 -7.29 9.42
N PRO A 213 8.76 -7.73 8.56
CA PRO A 213 9.44 -6.87 7.59
C PRO A 213 8.56 -6.47 6.41
N SER A 214 7.48 -7.21 6.15
CA SER A 214 6.49 -6.99 5.09
C SER A 214 5.15 -7.58 5.52
N PRO A 215 4.03 -7.31 4.81
CA PRO A 215 2.79 -8.03 5.05
C PRO A 215 2.97 -9.51 4.77
N GLN A 216 2.41 -10.37 5.63
CA GLN A 216 2.59 -11.81 5.55
C GLN A 216 1.23 -12.49 5.42
N LEU A 217 1.06 -13.31 4.36
CA LEU A 217 -0.07 -14.22 4.26
C LEU A 217 0.16 -15.40 5.22
N VAL A 218 -0.83 -15.68 6.07
CA VAL A 218 -0.71 -16.73 7.08
C VAL A 218 -1.73 -17.84 6.84
N ASP A 219 -1.36 -19.06 7.27
CA ASP A 219 -2.31 -20.18 7.30
C ASP A 219 -3.39 -19.90 8.36
N PRO A 220 -4.67 -19.80 7.97
CA PRO A 220 -5.75 -19.57 8.92
C PRO A 220 -5.89 -20.63 10.02
N GLN A 221 -5.46 -21.87 9.76
CA GLN A 221 -5.55 -22.97 10.73
C GLN A 221 -4.38 -22.98 11.72
N ASN A 222 -3.22 -22.46 11.30
CA ASN A 222 -2.03 -22.39 12.14
C ASN A 222 -1.25 -21.10 11.82
N PRO A 223 -1.73 -19.93 12.25
CA PRO A 223 -1.12 -18.65 11.89
C PRO A 223 0.26 -18.48 12.50
N THR A 224 1.27 -18.70 11.67
CA THR A 224 2.68 -18.44 11.99
C THR A 224 3.18 -17.27 11.17
N PHE A 225 3.91 -16.35 11.79
CA PHE A 225 4.46 -15.17 11.14
C PHE A 225 5.68 -14.65 11.89
N GLU A 226 6.53 -13.95 11.16
CA GLU A 226 7.66 -13.22 11.72
C GLU A 226 7.15 -11.99 12.48
N ALA A 227 7.74 -11.72 13.65
CA ALA A 227 7.43 -10.53 14.43
C ALA A 227 8.70 -9.88 14.95
N ASN A 228 8.85 -8.58 14.68
CA ASN A 228 9.97 -7.74 15.07
C ASN A 228 9.54 -6.73 16.14
N GLY A 229 10.45 -6.38 17.04
CA GLY A 229 10.22 -5.34 18.04
C GLY A 229 10.84 -4.02 17.64
N ASP A 230 10.32 -2.93 18.22
CA ASP A 230 10.88 -1.59 18.14
C ASP A 230 10.71 -0.82 19.46
N VAL A 231 10.91 0.50 19.44
CA VAL A 231 10.76 1.37 20.62
C VAL A 231 9.30 1.49 21.11
N HIS A 232 8.32 1.05 20.32
CA HIS A 232 6.89 1.17 20.63
C HIS A 232 6.31 -0.14 21.19
N ALA A 233 6.79 -1.30 20.68
CA ALA A 233 6.27 -2.59 21.08
C ALA A 233 7.33 -3.69 20.92
N SER A 234 7.39 -4.62 21.86
CA SER A 234 8.26 -5.80 21.73
C SER A 234 7.71 -6.78 20.69
N ALA A 235 8.57 -7.60 20.09
CA ALA A 235 8.18 -8.68 19.18
C ALA A 235 7.17 -9.66 19.84
N ALA A 236 7.34 -9.95 21.15
CA ALA A 236 6.42 -10.81 21.88
C ALA A 236 5.02 -10.19 21.99
N TYR A 237 4.94 -8.89 22.30
CA TYR A 237 3.67 -8.17 22.37
C TYR A 237 2.97 -8.16 20.99
N ARG A 238 3.69 -7.76 19.91
CA ARG A 238 3.14 -7.75 18.55
C ARG A 238 2.61 -9.12 18.13
N ARG A 239 3.36 -10.19 18.47
CA ARG A 239 2.96 -11.56 18.16
C ARG A 239 1.67 -11.96 18.87
N GLU A 240 1.56 -11.68 20.16
CA GLU A 240 0.37 -12.02 20.93
C GLU A 240 -0.86 -11.24 20.49
N VAL A 241 -0.71 -9.92 20.32
CA VAL A 241 -1.81 -9.07 19.83
C VAL A 241 -2.27 -9.52 18.45
N CYS A 242 -1.34 -9.73 17.52
CA CYS A 242 -1.68 -10.11 16.15
C CYS A 242 -2.40 -11.47 16.10
N LYS A 243 -2.00 -12.47 16.91
CA LYS A 243 -2.72 -13.73 17.03
C LYS A 243 -4.17 -13.52 17.43
N ARG A 244 -4.43 -12.67 18.43
CA ARG A 244 -5.80 -12.33 18.86
C ARG A 244 -6.61 -11.64 17.77
N LEU A 245 -5.96 -10.75 17.00
CA LEU A 245 -6.62 -10.10 15.86
C LEU A 245 -6.98 -11.11 14.78
N VAL A 246 -6.10 -12.06 14.46
CA VAL A 246 -6.37 -13.14 13.50
C VAL A 246 -7.51 -14.04 13.97
N GLU A 247 -7.50 -14.50 15.23
CA GLU A 247 -8.57 -15.31 15.81
C GLU A 247 -9.93 -14.62 15.70
N ARG A 248 -9.98 -13.32 16.04
CA ARG A 248 -11.19 -12.51 15.94
C ARG A 248 -11.65 -12.34 14.49
N ALA A 249 -10.74 -12.01 13.58
CA ALA A 249 -11.06 -11.83 12.17
C ALA A 249 -11.61 -13.12 11.53
N LEU A 250 -11.02 -14.28 11.87
CA LEU A 250 -11.50 -15.57 11.40
C LEU A 250 -12.91 -15.89 11.94
N ALA A 251 -13.19 -15.59 13.21
CA ALA A 251 -14.54 -15.77 13.78
C ALA A 251 -15.57 -14.86 13.10
N GLU A 252 -15.19 -13.62 12.74
CA GLU A 252 -16.06 -12.65 12.08
C GLU A 252 -16.42 -13.08 10.65
N ILE A 253 -15.46 -13.57 9.85
CA ILE A 253 -15.74 -14.03 8.48
C ILE A 253 -16.45 -15.40 8.44
N ALA A 254 -16.42 -16.18 9.54
CA ALA A 254 -17.13 -17.46 9.64
C ALA A 254 -18.62 -17.29 9.96
N SER A 255 -19.02 -16.15 10.54
CA SER A 255 -20.41 -15.81 10.86
C SER A 255 -21.19 -15.37 9.61
#